data_6ff55246912536508a2516ebffaacabf
#
_entry.id   6ff55246912536508a2516ebffaacabf
#
_cell.length_a   1.000
_cell.length_b   1.000
_cell.length_c   1.000
_cell.angle_alpha   90.00
_cell.angle_beta   90.00
_cell.angle_gamma   90.00
#
_symmetry.space_group_name_H-M   'P 1'
#
loop_
_entity.id
_entity.type
_entity.pdbx_description
1 polymer ?
#
loop_
_entity_poly.entity_id
_entity_poly.type
_entity_poly.pdbx_seq_one_letter_code
_entity_poly.pdbx_strand_id
1 'polypeptide(L)'
;MRYKVFCDGASRSNPGEAAIGVSIESDGKEIHTISKTVGIASNNEAEYLALDNALEYCLKNDFMNLEIFLDSKLVVEQVNGNFKVKSNNLKPLRDKILEHIEMLEFVSINHIYRENNKRADELANLALDS
;
A
#
# COMPACT_ATOMS: atom_id res chain seq x y z
N MET A 1 -16.72 -12.43 0.01
CA MET A 1 -16.70 -11.15 0.73
C MET A 1 -15.61 -10.24 0.15
N ARG A 2 -15.89 -8.97 0.01
CA ARG A 2 -14.95 -8.02 -0.57
C ARG A 2 -14.48 -7.03 0.50
N TYR A 3 -13.18 -6.77 0.53
CA TYR A 3 -12.58 -5.85 1.49
C TYR A 3 -12.07 -4.61 0.76
N LYS A 4 -12.16 -3.46 1.43
CA LYS A 4 -11.54 -2.22 0.96
C LYS A 4 -10.25 -2.00 1.74
N VAL A 5 -9.16 -1.74 1.03
CA VAL A 5 -7.82 -1.63 1.60
C VAL A 5 -7.22 -0.29 1.20
N PHE A 6 -6.97 0.55 2.19
CA PHE A 6 -6.39 1.89 1.98
C PHE A 6 -4.94 1.86 2.42
N CYS A 7 -4.04 2.28 1.54
CA CYS A 7 -2.60 2.22 1.77
C CYS A 7 -1.94 3.58 1.59
N ASP A 8 -0.95 3.88 2.42
CA ASP A 8 -0.13 5.06 2.28
C ASP A 8 1.27 4.79 2.82
N GLY A 9 2.27 5.39 2.19
CA GLY A 9 3.64 5.37 2.66
C GLY A 9 4.16 6.78 2.80
N ALA A 10 4.96 7.04 3.82
CA ALA A 10 5.52 8.36 4.08
C ALA A 10 6.99 8.24 4.43
N SER A 11 7.77 9.22 3.98
CA SER A 11 9.19 9.33 4.30
C SER A 11 9.50 10.74 4.79
N ARG A 12 10.33 10.86 5.84
CA ARG A 12 10.71 12.17 6.39
C ARG A 12 11.56 12.99 5.43
N SER A 13 12.31 12.31 4.58
CA SER A 13 13.02 12.91 3.46
C SER A 13 13.12 11.86 2.35
N ASN A 14 13.57 12.23 1.18
CA ASN A 14 13.49 11.35 0.01
C ASN A 14 14.88 10.97 -0.50
N PRO A 15 15.58 9.95 0.07
CA PRO A 15 15.10 9.00 1.06
C PRO A 15 15.26 9.48 2.51
N GLY A 16 14.58 8.81 3.43
CA GLY A 16 14.69 9.08 4.87
C GLY A 16 13.94 8.04 5.66
N GLU A 17 13.81 8.25 6.97
CA GLU A 17 13.00 7.37 7.82
C GLU A 17 11.60 7.33 7.26
N ALA A 18 11.09 6.12 7.07
CA ALA A 18 9.80 5.90 6.40
C ALA A 18 8.89 5.01 7.22
N ALA A 19 7.60 5.13 6.96
CA ALA A 19 6.57 4.33 7.60
C ALA A 19 5.43 4.07 6.64
N ILE A 20 4.62 3.09 7.00
CA ILE A 20 3.45 2.71 6.22
C ILE A 20 2.20 2.77 7.08
N GLY A 21 1.08 3.05 6.43
CA GLY A 21 -0.24 3.00 7.03
C GLY A 21 -1.18 2.22 6.13
N VAL A 22 -1.91 1.29 6.72
CA VAL A 22 -2.90 0.48 6.02
C VAL A 22 -4.16 0.40 6.86
N SER A 23 -5.31 0.64 6.24
CA SER A 23 -6.62 0.47 6.86
C SER A 23 -7.43 -0.51 6.03
N ILE A 24 -7.93 -1.56 6.66
CA ILE A 24 -8.74 -2.58 5.99
C ILE A 24 -10.16 -2.50 6.52
N GLU A 25 -11.11 -2.40 5.61
CA GLU A 25 -12.54 -2.29 5.92
C GLU A 25 -13.33 -3.46 5.37
N SER A 26 -14.34 -3.87 6.12
CA SER A 26 -15.34 -4.83 5.69
C SER A 26 -16.70 -4.25 6.05
N ASP A 27 -17.60 -4.17 5.07
CA ASP A 27 -18.95 -3.61 5.25
C ASP A 27 -18.94 -2.21 5.89
N GLY A 28 -18.01 -1.37 5.45
CA GLY A 28 -17.89 0.01 5.93
C GLY A 28 -17.25 0.18 7.30
N LYS A 29 -16.77 -0.92 7.90
CA LYS A 29 -16.11 -0.85 9.21
C LYS A 29 -14.64 -1.22 9.10
N GLU A 30 -13.79 -0.44 9.77
CA GLU A 30 -12.37 -0.75 9.87
C GLU A 30 -12.19 -2.00 10.75
N ILE A 31 -11.60 -3.05 10.18
CA ILE A 31 -11.40 -4.32 10.88
C ILE A 31 -9.94 -4.58 11.24
N HIS A 32 -9.01 -3.89 10.58
CA HIS A 32 -7.58 -4.04 10.87
C HIS A 32 -6.81 -2.82 10.39
N THR A 33 -5.74 -2.48 11.11
CA THR A 33 -4.83 -1.42 10.71
C THR A 33 -3.39 -1.91 10.79
N ILE A 34 -2.53 -1.33 9.93
CA ILE A 34 -1.08 -1.49 10.03
C ILE A 34 -0.50 -0.08 10.13
N SER A 35 0.33 0.13 11.13
CA SER A 35 1.03 1.40 11.33
C SER A 35 2.41 1.04 11.85
N LYS A 36 3.43 1.13 10.97
CA LYS A 36 4.78 0.73 11.38
C LYS A 36 5.85 1.42 10.55
N THR A 37 7.03 1.56 11.14
CA THR A 37 8.22 2.05 10.43
C THR A 37 8.79 0.94 9.53
N VAL A 38 9.40 1.35 8.44
CA VAL A 38 9.99 0.43 7.45
C VAL A 38 11.46 0.72 7.17
N GLY A 39 12.12 1.50 8.04
CA GLY A 39 13.53 1.85 7.88
C GLY A 39 13.69 3.03 6.92
N ILE A 40 14.84 3.10 6.28
CA ILE A 40 15.15 4.18 5.33
C ILE A 40 14.59 3.81 3.96
N ALA A 41 13.76 4.68 3.40
CA ALA A 41 13.16 4.45 2.09
C ALA A 41 12.80 5.78 1.42
N SER A 42 12.68 5.76 0.10
CA SER A 42 12.12 6.87 -0.65
C SER A 42 10.61 6.89 -0.49
N ASN A 43 9.96 7.97 -0.89
CA ASN A 43 8.49 8.05 -0.87
C ASN A 43 7.87 6.92 -1.72
N ASN A 44 8.39 6.69 -2.92
CA ASN A 44 7.87 5.64 -3.80
C ASN A 44 8.09 4.24 -3.22
N GLU A 45 9.25 3.99 -2.62
CA GLU A 45 9.51 2.72 -1.94
C GLU A 45 8.54 2.51 -0.78
N ALA A 46 8.30 3.54 0.02
CA ALA A 46 7.36 3.46 1.15
C ALA A 46 5.93 3.14 0.67
N GLU A 47 5.50 3.74 -0.44
CA GLU A 47 4.19 3.44 -1.03
C GLU A 47 4.09 1.98 -1.48
N TYR A 48 5.12 1.45 -2.15
CA TYR A 48 5.17 0.04 -2.53
C TYR A 48 5.16 -0.88 -1.31
N LEU A 49 5.90 -0.51 -0.25
CA LEU A 49 5.95 -1.31 0.98
C LEU A 49 4.60 -1.33 1.69
N ALA A 50 3.85 -0.23 1.67
CA ALA A 50 2.51 -0.21 2.23
C ALA A 50 1.60 -1.21 1.50
N LEU A 51 1.63 -1.20 0.19
CA LEU A 51 0.84 -2.12 -0.63
C LEU A 51 1.28 -3.58 -0.39
N ASP A 52 2.58 -3.84 -0.36
CA ASP A 52 3.11 -5.18 -0.11
C ASP A 52 2.67 -5.73 1.25
N ASN A 53 2.80 -4.93 2.31
CA ASN A 53 2.37 -5.34 3.64
C ASN A 53 0.87 -5.60 3.71
N ALA A 54 0.07 -4.77 3.02
CA ALA A 54 -1.37 -4.96 2.96
C ALA A 54 -1.73 -6.29 2.29
N LEU A 55 -1.09 -6.58 1.16
CA LEU A 55 -1.34 -7.83 0.42
C LEU A 55 -0.91 -9.07 1.22
N GLU A 56 0.24 -9.01 1.89
CA GLU A 56 0.70 -10.11 2.74
C GLU A 56 -0.29 -10.41 3.86
N TYR A 57 -0.78 -9.35 4.53
CA TYR A 57 -1.76 -9.51 5.59
C TYR A 57 -3.06 -10.14 5.07
N CYS A 58 -3.56 -9.64 3.95
CA CYS A 58 -4.80 -10.14 3.38
C CYS A 58 -4.69 -11.61 2.96
N LEU A 59 -3.59 -11.98 2.31
CA LEU A 59 -3.35 -13.38 1.92
C LEU A 59 -3.27 -14.29 3.14
N LYS A 60 -2.58 -13.86 4.18
CA LYS A 60 -2.41 -14.64 5.41
C LYS A 60 -3.75 -14.89 6.13
N ASN A 61 -4.70 -13.99 5.95
CA ASN A 61 -6.01 -14.06 6.61
C ASN A 61 -7.14 -14.50 5.68
N ASP A 62 -6.80 -15.00 4.49
CA ASP A 62 -7.77 -15.44 3.47
C ASP A 62 -8.74 -14.35 3.01
N PHE A 63 -8.29 -13.11 3.02
CA PHE A 63 -9.03 -11.99 2.41
C PHE A 63 -8.67 -11.96 0.93
N MET A 64 -9.46 -12.64 0.11
CA MET A 64 -9.09 -12.94 -1.27
C MET A 64 -9.70 -12.01 -2.33
N ASN A 65 -10.61 -11.14 -1.93
CA ASN A 65 -11.31 -10.22 -2.84
C ASN A 65 -11.11 -8.79 -2.34
N LEU A 66 -10.26 -8.03 -3.02
CA LEU A 66 -9.78 -6.75 -2.52
C LEU A 66 -10.03 -5.60 -3.50
N GLU A 67 -10.53 -4.49 -2.98
CA GLU A 67 -10.46 -3.20 -3.65
C GLU A 67 -9.41 -2.39 -2.93
N ILE A 68 -8.31 -2.07 -3.60
CA ILE A 68 -7.16 -1.40 -2.99
C ILE A 68 -7.08 0.04 -3.50
N PHE A 69 -6.82 0.95 -2.58
CA PHE A 69 -6.77 2.38 -2.85
C PHE A 69 -5.44 2.96 -2.38
N LEU A 70 -4.78 3.71 -3.28
CA LEU A 70 -3.56 4.45 -2.98
C LEU A 70 -3.68 5.86 -3.56
N ASP A 71 -2.99 6.82 -2.96
CA ASP A 71 -2.97 8.17 -3.51
C ASP A 71 -1.73 8.45 -4.37
N SER A 72 -0.84 7.47 -4.54
CA SER A 72 0.27 7.57 -5.48
C SER A 72 -0.14 7.07 -6.86
N LYS A 73 -0.38 8.01 -7.77
CA LYS A 73 -0.72 7.67 -9.16
C LYS A 73 0.38 6.84 -9.82
N LEU A 74 1.64 7.19 -9.55
CA LEU A 74 2.79 6.46 -10.11
C LEU A 74 2.73 4.97 -9.75
N VAL A 75 2.57 4.66 -8.47
CA VAL A 75 2.52 3.27 -7.99
C VAL A 75 1.32 2.53 -8.58
N VAL A 76 0.14 3.14 -8.55
CA VAL A 76 -1.08 2.55 -9.12
C VAL A 76 -0.87 2.20 -10.60
N GLU A 77 -0.36 3.13 -11.37
CA GLU A 77 -0.17 2.93 -12.81
C GLU A 77 0.94 1.93 -13.11
N GLN A 78 1.99 1.89 -12.30
CA GLN A 78 3.07 0.91 -12.45
C GLN A 78 2.57 -0.50 -12.15
N VAL A 79 1.80 -0.68 -11.08
CA VAL A 79 1.26 -1.99 -10.70
C VAL A 79 0.23 -2.47 -11.73
N ASN A 80 -0.58 -1.57 -12.26
CA ASN A 80 -1.57 -1.89 -13.29
C ASN A 80 -0.95 -2.10 -14.69
N GLY A 81 0.36 -1.86 -14.83
CA GLY A 81 1.07 -2.09 -16.09
C GLY A 81 0.98 -0.96 -17.10
N ASN A 82 0.46 0.20 -16.71
CA ASN A 82 0.31 1.36 -17.59
C ASN A 82 1.57 2.23 -17.66
N PHE A 83 2.38 2.21 -16.60
CA PHE A 83 3.67 2.92 -16.54
C PHE A 83 4.79 1.92 -16.32
N LYS A 84 5.92 2.13 -17.01
CA LYS A 84 7.11 1.30 -16.82
C LYS A 84 7.77 1.61 -15.48
N VAL A 85 8.35 0.60 -14.87
CA VAL A 85 9.18 0.75 -13.68
C VAL A 85 10.63 0.81 -14.16
N LYS A 86 11.24 1.99 -14.11
CA LYS A 86 12.62 2.20 -14.53
C LYS A 86 13.62 2.07 -13.38
N SER A 87 13.19 2.34 -12.16
CA SER A 87 14.03 2.31 -10.98
C SER A 87 14.39 0.88 -10.58
N ASN A 88 15.68 0.62 -10.40
CA ASN A 88 16.17 -0.66 -9.94
C ASN A 88 15.73 -0.97 -8.50
N ASN A 89 15.40 0.08 -7.73
CA ASN A 89 14.91 -0.08 -6.35
C ASN A 89 13.44 -0.49 -6.31
N LEU A 90 12.65 -0.08 -7.31
CA LEU A 90 11.21 -0.34 -7.35
C LEU A 90 10.86 -1.65 -8.06
N LYS A 91 11.70 -2.11 -9.00
CA LYS A 91 11.42 -3.33 -9.77
C LYS A 91 11.17 -4.56 -8.88
N PRO A 92 12.06 -4.87 -7.90
CA PRO A 92 11.80 -6.04 -7.05
C PRO A 92 10.55 -5.89 -6.20
N LEU A 93 10.23 -4.69 -5.76
CA LEU A 93 9.01 -4.42 -4.98
C LEU A 93 7.76 -4.64 -5.85
N ARG A 94 7.76 -4.11 -7.07
CA ARG A 94 6.68 -4.30 -8.03
C ARG A 94 6.49 -5.79 -8.34
N ASP A 95 7.58 -6.51 -8.58
CA ASP A 95 7.52 -7.93 -8.92
C ASP A 95 6.91 -8.75 -7.79
N LYS A 96 7.29 -8.46 -6.55
CA LYS A 96 6.73 -9.12 -5.37
C LYS A 96 5.23 -8.87 -5.25
N ILE A 97 4.81 -7.63 -5.50
CA ILE A 97 3.39 -7.27 -5.47
C ILE A 97 2.62 -8.05 -6.54
N LEU A 98 3.15 -8.15 -7.74
CA LEU A 98 2.49 -8.91 -8.82
C LEU A 98 2.35 -10.39 -8.46
N GLU A 99 3.35 -10.98 -7.78
CA GLU A 99 3.26 -12.36 -7.29
C GLU A 99 2.12 -12.51 -6.27
N HIS A 100 1.98 -11.56 -5.35
CA HIS A 100 0.87 -11.57 -4.38
C HIS A 100 -0.49 -11.45 -5.08
N ILE A 101 -0.58 -10.58 -6.06
CA ILE A 101 -1.83 -10.36 -6.81
C ILE A 101 -2.29 -11.64 -7.49
N GLU A 102 -1.36 -12.43 -8.04
CA GLU A 102 -1.70 -13.70 -8.68
C GLU A 102 -2.34 -14.71 -7.73
N MET A 103 -2.09 -14.59 -6.45
CA MET A 103 -2.65 -15.49 -5.43
C MET A 103 -4.06 -15.10 -4.99
N LEU A 104 -4.55 -13.92 -5.38
CA LEU A 104 -5.86 -13.42 -4.99
C LEU A 104 -6.92 -13.85 -6.00
N GLU A 105 -8.17 -13.96 -5.54
CA GLU A 105 -9.31 -14.26 -6.41
C GLU A 105 -9.73 -13.05 -7.20
N PHE A 106 -9.77 -11.89 -6.55
CA PHE A 106 -10.09 -10.62 -7.20
C PHE A 106 -9.28 -9.50 -6.56
N VAL A 107 -8.72 -8.62 -7.37
CA VAL A 107 -8.08 -7.41 -6.88
C VAL A 107 -8.25 -6.28 -7.89
N SER A 108 -8.55 -5.10 -7.39
CA SER A 108 -8.45 -3.87 -8.17
C SER A 108 -7.51 -2.92 -7.46
N ILE A 109 -6.65 -2.25 -8.21
CA ILE A 109 -5.71 -1.25 -7.69
C ILE A 109 -6.17 0.10 -8.21
N ASN A 110 -6.58 0.98 -7.32
CA ASN A 110 -7.28 2.22 -7.67
C ASN A 110 -6.55 3.44 -7.12
N HIS A 111 -6.48 4.49 -7.92
CA HIS A 111 -5.97 5.77 -7.48
C HIS A 111 -7.10 6.58 -6.84
N ILE A 112 -6.84 7.18 -5.67
CA ILE A 112 -7.73 8.14 -5.04
C ILE A 112 -6.94 9.39 -4.70
N TYR A 113 -7.63 10.50 -4.52
CA TYR A 113 -6.97 11.74 -4.10
C TYR A 113 -6.60 11.66 -2.62
N ARG A 114 -5.56 12.38 -2.24
CA ARG A 114 -5.00 12.38 -0.89
C ARG A 114 -6.05 12.68 0.18
N GLU A 115 -6.95 13.63 -0.08
CA GLU A 115 -8.02 13.98 0.86
C GLU A 115 -9.00 12.83 1.14
N ASN A 116 -9.00 11.81 0.28
CA ASN A 116 -9.83 10.62 0.45
C ASN A 116 -9.07 9.43 1.04
N ASN A 117 -7.77 9.64 1.37
CA ASN A 117 -6.90 8.60 1.93
C ASN A 117 -6.37 8.99 3.32
N LYS A 118 -7.14 9.76 4.07
CA LYS A 118 -6.71 10.35 5.35
C LYS A 118 -6.37 9.33 6.42
N ARG A 119 -7.11 8.23 6.49
CA ARG A 119 -6.88 7.23 7.54
C ARG A 119 -5.52 6.54 7.36
N ALA A 120 -5.20 6.12 6.15
CA ALA A 120 -3.90 5.50 5.86
C ALA A 120 -2.75 6.48 6.09
N ASP A 121 -2.92 7.75 5.68
CA ASP A 121 -1.94 8.82 5.92
C ASP A 121 -1.72 9.03 7.42
N GLU A 122 -2.78 9.10 8.21
CA GLU A 122 -2.72 9.22 9.67
C GLU A 122 -1.93 8.07 10.29
N LEU A 123 -2.20 6.84 9.84
CA LEU A 123 -1.52 5.65 10.36
C LEU A 123 -0.02 5.66 10.05
N ALA A 124 0.37 6.08 8.84
CA ALA A 124 1.78 6.19 8.47
C ALA A 124 2.49 7.25 9.33
N ASN A 125 1.88 8.43 9.48
CA ASN A 125 2.45 9.50 10.29
C ASN A 125 2.52 9.15 11.77
N LEU A 126 1.53 8.42 12.28
CA LEU A 126 1.54 7.94 13.66
C LEU A 126 2.78 7.09 13.94
N ALA A 127 3.13 6.20 13.03
CA ALA A 127 4.33 5.37 13.17
C ALA A 127 5.61 6.21 13.12
N LEU A 128 5.68 7.20 12.22
CA LEU A 128 6.85 8.08 12.11
C LEU A 128 7.07 8.93 13.35
N ASP A 129 5.99 9.35 14.01
CA ASP A 129 6.02 10.26 15.14
C ASP A 129 6.13 9.54 16.49
N SER A 130 6.17 8.24 16.48
CA SER A 130 6.26 7.43 17.72
C SER A 130 7.67 7.26 18.23
#